data_5c080e825e221788eb4591a0340e80d0
#
_entry.id   5c080e825e221788eb4591a0340e80d0
#
_cell.length_a   1.000
_cell.length_b   1.000
_cell.length_c   1.000
_cell.angle_alpha   90.00
_cell.angle_beta   90.00
_cell.angle_gamma   90.00
#
_symmetry.space_group_name_H-M   'P 1'
#
loop_
_entity.id
_entity.type
_entity.pdbx_description
1 polymer ?
#
loop_
_entity_poly.entity_id
_entity_poly.type
_entity_poly.pdbx_seq_one_letter_code
_entity_poly.pdbx_strand_id
1 'polypeptide(L)'
;MPSETSNWIVSVPVQEEKGHEQMFQDLVSQLVRDGACEQTDVGPIRMPPLKTGTLESLIVMAEDLPKIDTIFAAILARIVDALRALLNDDEDAMNENMNIDGMSVEDYVMSWKWNSGKYRVVKSLNDVIELFTKEMQSIDHIMRQKLTAYNAAKGQLQQLERKKHGNLTVCSLADIVHKDDMVDPNSEFLTTLLVVVPKTQVKDWLANYERLTTMVVPRSSALLAHAEDKGLKSE
;
A
#
# COMPACT_ATOMS: atom_id res chain seq x y z
N MET A 1 10.51 -10.31 -1.79
CA MET A 1 11.69 -9.44 -2.03
C MET A 1 11.54 -8.91 -3.43
N PRO A 2 11.68 -7.61 -3.73
CA PRO A 2 11.91 -7.20 -5.10
C PRO A 2 13.15 -7.96 -5.53
N SER A 3 13.12 -8.49 -6.75
CA SER A 3 14.06 -9.47 -7.30
C SER A 3 15.48 -9.30 -6.73
N GLU A 4 16.12 -10.38 -6.33
CA GLU A 4 17.55 -10.39 -5.94
C GLU A 4 18.48 -9.98 -7.09
N THR A 5 17.92 -9.55 -8.22
CA THR A 5 18.63 -9.08 -9.40
C THR A 5 19.17 -7.68 -9.15
N SER A 6 20.48 -7.56 -9.02
CA SER A 6 21.17 -6.28 -8.97
C SER A 6 21.49 -5.82 -10.40
N ASN A 7 21.06 -4.60 -10.76
CA ASN A 7 21.42 -3.99 -12.03
C ASN A 7 22.75 -3.24 -11.91
N TRP A 8 23.62 -3.41 -12.90
CA TRP A 8 24.93 -2.78 -12.94
C TRP A 8 25.01 -1.78 -14.09
N ILE A 9 25.53 -0.58 -13.82
CA ILE A 9 25.84 0.40 -14.85
C ILE A 9 27.35 0.35 -15.08
N VAL A 10 27.75 0.03 -16.31
CA VAL A 10 29.16 -0.05 -16.71
C VAL A 10 29.43 0.99 -17.78
N SER A 11 30.48 1.80 -17.59
CA SER A 11 30.96 2.74 -18.59
C SER A 11 32.25 2.20 -19.22
N VAL A 12 32.27 2.19 -20.54
CA VAL A 12 33.43 1.73 -21.31
C VAL A 12 33.99 2.90 -22.16
N PRO A 13 35.31 3.15 -22.18
CA PRO A 13 35.88 4.21 -22.98
C PRO A 13 35.73 3.87 -24.46
N VAL A 14 35.32 4.87 -25.27
CA VAL A 14 35.17 4.70 -26.71
C VAL A 14 36.53 4.74 -27.36
N GLN A 15 36.82 3.76 -28.20
CA GLN A 15 38.03 3.75 -29.05
C GLN A 15 37.77 4.62 -30.30
N GLU A 16 38.74 5.45 -30.68
CA GLU A 16 38.60 6.40 -31.79
C GLU A 16 38.26 5.73 -33.13
N GLU A 17 38.62 4.46 -33.31
CA GLU A 17 38.41 3.70 -34.54
C GLU A 17 37.07 2.97 -34.64
N LYS A 18 36.32 2.82 -33.51
CA LYS A 18 35.07 2.07 -33.46
C LYS A 18 33.91 2.96 -33.04
N GLY A 19 32.81 2.87 -33.74
CA GLY A 19 31.57 3.54 -33.37
C GLY A 19 30.95 2.94 -32.10
N HIS A 20 30.17 3.74 -31.36
CA HIS A 20 29.51 3.32 -30.11
C HIS A 20 28.70 2.03 -30.26
N GLU A 21 27.99 1.85 -31.36
CA GLU A 21 27.16 0.68 -31.64
C GLU A 21 27.99 -0.60 -31.81
N GLN A 22 29.12 -0.50 -32.53
CA GLN A 22 30.03 -1.63 -32.72
C GLN A 22 30.69 -2.04 -31.42
N MET A 23 31.10 -1.07 -30.59
CA MET A 23 31.68 -1.36 -29.29
C MET A 23 30.69 -2.02 -28.36
N PHE A 24 29.42 -1.58 -28.38
CA PHE A 24 28.37 -2.22 -27.59
C PHE A 24 28.16 -3.67 -28.04
N GLN A 25 28.07 -3.94 -29.35
CA GLN A 25 27.89 -5.30 -29.86
C GLN A 25 29.09 -6.20 -29.55
N ASP A 26 30.34 -5.67 -29.68
CA ASP A 26 31.56 -6.39 -29.31
C ASP A 26 31.55 -6.76 -27.81
N LEU A 27 31.16 -5.81 -26.93
CA LEU A 27 31.06 -6.03 -25.50
C LEU A 27 30.03 -7.10 -25.16
N VAL A 28 28.79 -6.99 -25.69
CA VAL A 28 27.75 -7.98 -25.49
C VAL A 28 28.17 -9.35 -25.96
N SER A 29 28.79 -9.44 -27.17
CA SER A 29 29.25 -10.69 -27.71
C SER A 29 30.36 -11.34 -26.85
N GLN A 30 31.18 -10.54 -26.20
CA GLN A 30 32.22 -11.00 -25.29
C GLN A 30 31.65 -11.51 -23.98
N LEU A 31 30.73 -10.76 -23.37
CA LEU A 31 30.03 -11.16 -22.12
C LEU A 31 29.24 -12.46 -22.30
N VAL A 32 28.51 -12.59 -23.40
CA VAL A 32 27.75 -13.82 -23.72
C VAL A 32 28.72 -15.02 -23.96
N ARG A 33 29.84 -14.79 -24.65
CA ARG A 33 30.85 -15.84 -24.89
C ARG A 33 31.48 -16.33 -23.59
N ASP A 34 31.74 -15.40 -22.67
CA ASP A 34 32.32 -15.72 -21.36
C ASP A 34 31.27 -16.32 -20.37
N GLY A 35 29.99 -16.43 -20.79
CA GLY A 35 28.92 -17.00 -20.00
C GLY A 35 28.51 -16.12 -18.83
N ALA A 36 28.84 -14.83 -18.87
CA ALA A 36 28.52 -13.89 -17.77
C ALA A 36 27.05 -13.42 -17.76
N CYS A 37 26.41 -13.35 -18.94
CA CYS A 37 25.03 -12.92 -19.09
C CYS A 37 24.42 -13.40 -20.41
N GLU A 38 23.09 -13.33 -20.54
CA GLU A 38 22.42 -13.52 -21.83
C GLU A 38 22.35 -12.19 -22.60
N GLN A 39 22.10 -12.27 -23.89
CA GLN A 39 22.05 -11.08 -24.76
C GLN A 39 20.90 -10.11 -24.35
N THR A 40 19.85 -10.64 -23.74
CA THR A 40 18.69 -9.89 -23.23
C THR A 40 18.99 -9.11 -21.95
N ASP A 41 20.04 -9.50 -21.22
CA ASP A 41 20.37 -8.92 -19.91
C ASP A 41 21.20 -7.63 -20.02
N VAL A 42 21.58 -7.23 -21.22
CA VAL A 42 22.45 -6.06 -21.46
C VAL A 42 21.74 -5.04 -22.34
N GLY A 43 21.47 -3.85 -21.77
CA GLY A 43 20.83 -2.74 -22.47
C GLY A 43 21.75 -1.51 -22.61
N PRO A 44 21.72 -0.79 -23.75
CA PRO A 44 22.51 0.43 -23.91
C PRO A 44 21.81 1.63 -23.26
N ILE A 45 22.47 2.31 -22.32
CA ILE A 45 21.99 3.58 -21.76
C ILE A 45 22.50 4.73 -22.61
N ARG A 46 21.59 5.42 -23.32
CA ARG A 46 21.93 6.57 -24.15
C ARG A 46 21.68 7.87 -23.37
N MET A 47 22.76 8.44 -22.84
CA MET A 47 22.71 9.75 -22.18
C MET A 47 22.87 10.87 -23.21
N PRO A 48 22.04 11.92 -23.18
CA PRO A 48 22.26 13.09 -24.03
C PRO A 48 23.46 13.91 -23.53
N PRO A 49 24.05 14.79 -24.36
CA PRO A 49 25.12 15.69 -23.96
C PRO A 49 24.56 16.73 -22.97
N LEU A 50 24.77 16.49 -21.67
CA LEU A 50 24.34 17.38 -20.60
C LEU A 50 25.34 18.52 -20.41
N LYS A 51 24.87 19.71 -20.02
CA LYS A 51 25.73 20.82 -19.63
C LYS A 51 26.26 20.59 -18.22
N THR A 52 27.54 20.25 -18.12
CA THR A 52 28.19 19.92 -16.86
C THR A 52 28.40 21.12 -15.94
N GLY A 53 28.46 22.34 -16.47
CA GLY A 53 28.74 23.54 -15.67
C GLY A 53 30.21 23.77 -15.39
N THR A 54 30.55 24.47 -14.31
CA THR A 54 31.91 24.75 -13.87
C THR A 54 32.44 23.62 -12.98
N LEU A 55 33.78 23.51 -12.87
CA LEU A 55 34.42 22.52 -12.00
C LEU A 55 33.95 22.67 -10.53
N GLU A 56 33.80 23.90 -10.06
CA GLU A 56 33.31 24.19 -8.71
C GLU A 56 31.90 23.65 -8.49
N SER A 57 30.99 23.86 -9.44
CA SER A 57 29.62 23.31 -9.38
C SER A 57 29.59 21.77 -9.40
N LEU A 58 30.53 21.14 -10.09
CA LEU A 58 30.66 19.67 -10.11
C LEU A 58 31.17 19.10 -8.78
N ILE A 59 32.10 19.81 -8.11
CA ILE A 59 32.60 19.38 -6.80
C ILE A 59 31.48 19.41 -5.77
N VAL A 60 30.74 20.52 -5.69
CA VAL A 60 29.60 20.65 -4.76
C VAL A 60 28.53 19.55 -5.06
N MET A 61 28.25 19.34 -6.33
CA MET A 61 27.32 18.30 -6.74
C MET A 61 27.78 16.89 -6.34
N ALA A 62 29.07 16.58 -6.49
CA ALA A 62 29.64 15.29 -6.11
C ALA A 62 29.50 15.02 -4.61
N GLU A 63 29.50 16.05 -3.76
CA GLU A 63 29.24 15.93 -2.33
C GLU A 63 27.76 15.72 -1.99
N ASP A 64 26.85 16.28 -2.79
CA ASP A 64 25.40 16.20 -2.53
C ASP A 64 24.73 14.97 -3.15
N LEU A 65 25.25 14.44 -4.25
CA LEU A 65 24.70 13.27 -4.93
C LEU A 65 24.48 12.05 -4.01
N PRO A 66 25.42 11.65 -3.13
CA PRO A 66 25.18 10.51 -2.24
C PRO A 66 24.02 10.73 -1.26
N LYS A 67 23.79 11.96 -0.84
CA LYS A 67 22.67 12.33 0.04
C LYS A 67 21.34 12.21 -0.71
N ILE A 68 21.31 12.71 -1.94
CA ILE A 68 20.15 12.66 -2.83
C ILE A 68 19.81 11.20 -3.19
N ASP A 69 20.82 10.39 -3.50
CA ASP A 69 20.66 8.96 -3.76
C ASP A 69 20.04 8.23 -2.57
N THR A 70 20.54 8.49 -1.36
CA THR A 70 19.97 7.93 -0.12
C THR A 70 18.50 8.33 0.06
N ILE A 71 18.15 9.57 -0.24
CA ILE A 71 16.76 10.06 -0.16
C ILE A 71 15.88 9.33 -1.18
N PHE A 72 16.36 9.16 -2.41
CA PHE A 72 15.62 8.47 -3.47
C PHE A 72 15.40 6.98 -3.13
N ALA A 73 16.45 6.31 -2.66
CA ALA A 73 16.35 4.92 -2.21
C ALA A 73 15.31 4.77 -1.07
N ALA A 74 15.31 5.69 -0.11
CA ALA A 74 14.32 5.68 0.99
C ALA A 74 12.88 5.96 0.50
N ILE A 75 12.68 6.81 -0.51
CA ILE A 75 11.36 7.06 -1.10
C ILE A 75 10.88 5.82 -1.86
N LEU A 76 11.74 5.20 -2.66
CA LEU A 76 11.43 3.96 -3.38
C LEU A 76 11.04 2.83 -2.42
N ALA A 77 11.83 2.61 -1.36
CA ALA A 77 11.52 1.61 -0.34
C ALA A 77 10.12 1.84 0.25
N ARG A 78 9.77 3.09 0.60
CA ARG A 78 8.43 3.41 1.11
C ARG A 78 7.30 3.17 0.11
N ILE A 79 7.54 3.40 -1.19
CA ILE A 79 6.55 3.12 -2.24
C ILE A 79 6.30 1.61 -2.32
N VAL A 80 7.36 0.81 -2.33
CA VAL A 80 7.27 -0.66 -2.35
C VAL A 80 6.57 -1.18 -1.09
N ASP A 81 6.94 -0.68 0.09
CA ASP A 81 6.29 -1.07 1.36
C ASP A 81 4.81 -0.69 1.40
N ALA A 82 4.45 0.49 0.87
CA ALA A 82 3.06 0.90 0.76
C ALA A 82 2.27 -0.01 -0.19
N LEU A 83 2.85 -0.37 -1.34
CA LEU A 83 2.23 -1.30 -2.29
C LEU A 83 2.03 -2.69 -1.65
N ARG A 84 3.05 -3.21 -0.97
CA ARG A 84 2.99 -4.48 -0.24
C ARG A 84 1.87 -4.48 0.80
N ALA A 85 1.77 -3.42 1.61
CA ALA A 85 0.72 -3.28 2.61
C ALA A 85 -0.70 -3.19 2.00
N LEU A 86 -0.84 -2.59 0.80
CA LEU A 86 -2.11 -2.52 0.08
C LEU A 86 -2.54 -3.86 -0.50
N LEU A 87 -1.58 -4.68 -0.92
CA LEU A 87 -1.79 -6.00 -1.52
C LEU A 87 -1.78 -7.13 -0.47
N ASN A 88 -1.71 -6.82 0.83
CA ASN A 88 -1.68 -7.78 1.94
C ASN A 88 -0.55 -8.83 1.81
N ASP A 89 0.63 -8.42 1.36
CA ASP A 89 1.81 -9.26 1.14
C ASP A 89 1.62 -10.40 0.11
N ASP A 90 0.69 -10.24 -0.82
CA ASP A 90 0.49 -11.18 -1.93
C ASP A 90 1.58 -10.97 -2.99
N GLU A 91 2.50 -11.94 -3.14
CA GLU A 91 3.65 -11.87 -4.06
C GLU A 91 3.22 -11.87 -5.53
N ASP A 92 2.18 -12.62 -5.89
CA ASP A 92 1.69 -12.68 -7.27
C ASP A 92 1.06 -11.35 -7.67
N ALA A 93 0.23 -10.79 -6.78
CA ALA A 93 -0.34 -9.46 -6.96
C ALA A 93 0.73 -8.35 -6.97
N MET A 94 1.81 -8.50 -6.20
CA MET A 94 2.95 -7.59 -6.24
C MET A 94 3.61 -7.57 -7.62
N ASN A 95 3.92 -8.75 -8.18
CA ASN A 95 4.55 -8.88 -9.49
C ASN A 95 3.67 -8.32 -10.62
N GLU A 96 2.35 -8.55 -10.56
CA GLU A 96 1.41 -8.00 -11.53
C GLU A 96 1.28 -6.46 -11.46
N ASN A 97 1.40 -5.87 -10.27
CA ASN A 97 1.25 -4.43 -10.07
C ASN A 97 2.57 -3.65 -10.13
N MET A 98 3.72 -4.31 -10.02
CA MET A 98 5.05 -3.69 -10.20
C MET A 98 5.41 -3.55 -11.69
N ASN A 99 4.53 -2.92 -12.46
CA ASN A 99 4.74 -2.67 -13.89
C ASN A 99 4.89 -1.17 -14.15
N ILE A 100 5.77 -0.81 -15.08
CA ILE A 100 5.96 0.55 -15.57
C ILE A 100 5.54 0.59 -17.04
N ASP A 101 4.48 1.33 -17.36
CA ASP A 101 3.91 1.41 -18.72
C ASP A 101 3.59 0.04 -19.35
N GLY A 102 3.18 -0.96 -18.52
CA GLY A 102 2.85 -2.30 -18.96
C GLY A 102 4.04 -3.23 -19.18
N MET A 103 5.24 -2.80 -18.82
CA MET A 103 6.47 -3.60 -18.85
C MET A 103 6.94 -3.93 -17.43
N SER A 104 7.69 -5.01 -17.26
CA SER A 104 8.36 -5.30 -16.00
C SER A 104 9.37 -4.19 -15.66
N VAL A 105 9.70 -4.02 -14.38
CA VAL A 105 10.72 -3.04 -13.96
C VAL A 105 12.07 -3.32 -14.63
N GLU A 106 12.41 -4.59 -14.80
CA GLU A 106 13.66 -5.05 -15.44
C GLU A 106 13.70 -4.66 -16.91
N ASP A 107 12.65 -4.98 -17.67
CA ASP A 107 12.54 -4.60 -19.08
C ASP A 107 12.53 -3.08 -19.27
N TYR A 108 11.88 -2.36 -18.36
CA TYR A 108 11.88 -0.90 -18.40
C TYR A 108 13.28 -0.32 -18.20
N VAL A 109 14.05 -0.83 -17.23
CA VAL A 109 15.44 -0.38 -16.98
C VAL A 109 16.34 -0.69 -18.19
N MET A 110 16.19 -1.86 -18.81
CA MET A 110 16.97 -2.24 -20.01
C MET A 110 16.61 -1.43 -21.25
N SER A 111 15.37 -1.02 -21.40
CA SER A 111 14.89 -0.21 -22.53
C SER A 111 14.86 1.29 -22.25
N TRP A 112 15.37 1.73 -21.09
CA TRP A 112 15.26 3.11 -20.64
C TRP A 112 15.88 4.12 -21.62
N LYS A 113 15.16 5.23 -21.81
CA LYS A 113 15.60 6.34 -22.66
C LYS A 113 15.40 7.67 -21.97
N TRP A 114 16.32 8.59 -22.17
CA TRP A 114 16.20 9.95 -21.67
C TRP A 114 14.96 10.64 -22.24
N ASN A 115 14.10 11.14 -21.38
CA ASN A 115 12.93 11.93 -21.80
C ASN A 115 13.31 13.39 -22.01
N SER A 116 13.71 13.76 -23.23
CA SER A 116 14.11 15.13 -23.59
C SER A 116 12.94 16.15 -23.53
N GLY A 117 11.72 15.69 -23.61
CA GLY A 117 10.52 16.54 -23.46
C GLY A 117 10.35 17.02 -22.04
N LYS A 118 10.58 16.17 -21.07
CA LYS A 118 10.48 16.46 -19.63
C LYS A 118 11.76 17.08 -19.09
N TYR A 119 12.91 16.50 -19.41
CA TYR A 119 14.22 16.88 -18.90
C TYR A 119 15.07 17.49 -20.04
N ARG A 120 14.95 18.80 -20.20
CA ARG A 120 15.59 19.51 -21.31
C ARG A 120 17.12 19.53 -21.14
N VAL A 121 17.82 19.10 -22.15
CA VAL A 121 19.29 19.03 -22.21
C VAL A 121 19.96 20.42 -22.11
N VAL A 122 19.22 21.49 -22.39
CA VAL A 122 19.72 22.87 -22.31
C VAL A 122 19.97 23.34 -20.87
N LYS A 123 19.31 22.74 -19.89
CA LYS A 123 19.49 23.06 -18.47
C LYS A 123 20.85 22.55 -17.96
N SER A 124 21.36 23.22 -16.93
CA SER A 124 22.56 22.73 -16.24
C SER A 124 22.26 21.40 -15.50
N LEU A 125 23.28 20.62 -15.24
CA LEU A 125 23.13 19.36 -14.52
C LEU A 125 22.54 19.58 -13.11
N ASN A 126 22.91 20.67 -12.43
CA ASN A 126 22.31 21.06 -11.14
C ASN A 126 20.81 21.30 -11.22
N ASP A 127 20.35 22.03 -12.26
CA ASP A 127 18.91 22.31 -12.44
C ASP A 127 18.12 21.01 -12.69
N VAL A 128 18.72 20.03 -13.36
CA VAL A 128 18.11 18.73 -13.62
C VAL A 128 17.99 17.94 -12.32
N ILE A 129 19.04 17.90 -11.49
CA ILE A 129 19.04 17.23 -10.19
C ILE A 129 18.04 17.87 -9.23
N GLU A 130 17.99 19.20 -9.19
CA GLU A 130 16.94 19.91 -8.42
C GLU A 130 15.55 19.54 -8.86
N LEU A 131 15.32 19.45 -10.17
CA LEU A 131 14.03 19.07 -10.71
C LEU A 131 13.64 17.65 -10.27
N PHE A 132 14.56 16.68 -10.39
CA PHE A 132 14.33 15.32 -9.92
C PHE A 132 14.01 15.29 -8.42
N THR A 133 14.78 16.02 -7.62
CA THR A 133 14.59 16.06 -6.17
C THR A 133 13.21 16.62 -5.81
N LYS A 134 12.79 17.72 -6.44
CA LYS A 134 11.46 18.31 -6.24
C LYS A 134 10.33 17.37 -6.68
N GLU A 135 10.50 16.69 -7.81
CA GLU A 135 9.50 15.72 -8.29
C GLU A 135 9.37 14.53 -7.34
N MET A 136 10.47 13.95 -6.89
CA MET A 136 10.47 12.83 -5.94
C MET A 136 9.85 13.22 -4.60
N GLN A 137 10.17 14.40 -4.08
CA GLN A 137 9.55 14.92 -2.85
C GLN A 137 8.04 15.14 -3.02
N SER A 138 7.61 15.64 -4.18
CA SER A 138 6.19 15.82 -4.48
C SER A 138 5.45 14.49 -4.55
N ILE A 139 6.04 13.47 -5.19
CA ILE A 139 5.48 12.12 -5.25
C ILE A 139 5.35 11.53 -3.85
N ASP A 140 6.40 11.58 -3.03
CA ASP A 140 6.39 11.10 -1.64
C ASP A 140 5.30 11.79 -0.81
N HIS A 141 5.17 13.11 -0.95
CA HIS A 141 4.14 13.87 -0.25
C HIS A 141 2.71 13.45 -0.64
N ILE A 142 2.43 13.37 -1.94
CA ILE A 142 1.11 12.94 -2.45
C ILE A 142 0.80 11.51 -2.01
N MET A 143 1.79 10.61 -2.08
CA MET A 143 1.64 9.23 -1.66
C MET A 143 1.25 9.14 -0.18
N ARG A 144 1.97 9.86 0.69
CA ARG A 144 1.68 9.89 2.14
C ARG A 144 0.29 10.41 2.43
N GLN A 145 -0.13 11.49 1.76
CA GLN A 145 -1.47 12.03 1.93
C GLN A 145 -2.55 11.01 1.54
N LYS A 146 -2.39 10.37 0.38
CA LYS A 146 -3.34 9.35 -0.09
C LYS A 146 -3.38 8.13 0.81
N LEU A 147 -2.22 7.65 1.27
CA LEU A 147 -2.13 6.51 2.18
C LEU A 147 -2.78 6.81 3.54
N THR A 148 -2.57 8.02 4.07
CA THR A 148 -3.23 8.48 5.31
C THR A 148 -4.75 8.52 5.16
N ALA A 149 -5.24 9.09 4.05
CA ALA A 149 -6.68 9.14 3.76
C ALA A 149 -7.28 7.74 3.60
N TYR A 150 -6.59 6.84 2.89
CA TYR A 150 -7.00 5.45 2.74
C TYR A 150 -7.09 4.71 4.08
N ASN A 151 -6.07 4.83 4.93
CA ASN A 151 -6.05 4.18 6.24
C ASN A 151 -7.15 4.73 7.17
N ALA A 152 -7.41 6.04 7.10
CA ALA A 152 -8.53 6.66 7.83
C ALA A 152 -9.89 6.11 7.35
N ALA A 153 -10.11 6.02 6.04
CA ALA A 153 -11.34 5.46 5.48
C ALA A 153 -11.50 3.97 5.81
N LYS A 154 -10.42 3.17 5.71
CA LYS A 154 -10.40 1.75 6.10
C LYS A 154 -10.75 1.57 7.59
N GLY A 155 -10.20 2.42 8.47
CA GLY A 155 -10.53 2.41 9.89
C GLY A 155 -12.00 2.75 10.17
N GLN A 156 -12.56 3.75 9.47
CA GLN A 156 -13.99 4.09 9.57
C GLN A 156 -14.87 2.94 9.08
N LEU A 157 -14.51 2.31 7.96
CA LEU A 157 -15.25 1.16 7.44
C LEU A 157 -15.28 0.01 8.47
N GLN A 158 -14.13 -0.34 9.04
CA GLN A 158 -14.05 -1.37 10.08
C GLN A 158 -14.89 -1.04 11.31
N GLN A 159 -14.95 0.24 11.72
CA GLN A 159 -15.82 0.66 12.82
C GLN A 159 -17.31 0.51 12.47
N LEU A 160 -17.71 0.85 11.25
CA LEU A 160 -19.08 0.69 10.78
C LEU A 160 -19.46 -0.80 10.66
N GLU A 161 -18.56 -1.63 10.15
CA GLU A 161 -18.77 -3.08 10.09
C GLU A 161 -18.90 -3.70 11.48
N ARG A 162 -18.08 -3.28 12.45
CA ARG A 162 -18.23 -3.71 13.85
C ARG A 162 -19.56 -3.28 14.46
N LYS A 163 -20.05 -2.07 14.13
CA LYS A 163 -21.37 -1.63 14.58
C LYS A 163 -22.51 -2.42 13.94
N LYS A 164 -22.31 -2.90 12.69
CA LYS A 164 -23.33 -3.64 11.96
C LYS A 164 -23.33 -5.15 12.29
N HIS A 165 -22.15 -5.76 12.41
CA HIS A 165 -21.97 -7.21 12.54
C HIS A 165 -21.15 -7.63 13.76
N GLY A 166 -20.86 -6.72 14.68
CA GLY A 166 -20.04 -6.96 15.85
C GLY A 166 -20.78 -7.61 17.01
N ASN A 167 -20.12 -7.63 18.18
CA ASN A 167 -20.71 -8.10 19.43
C ASN A 167 -22.04 -7.35 19.71
N LEU A 168 -23.04 -8.06 20.18
CA LEU A 168 -24.38 -7.53 20.50
C LEU A 168 -24.37 -6.31 21.47
N THR A 169 -23.28 -6.15 22.25
CA THR A 169 -23.10 -4.98 23.12
C THR A 169 -22.74 -3.69 22.37
N VAL A 170 -22.29 -3.79 21.12
CA VAL A 170 -21.77 -2.66 20.33
C VAL A 170 -22.54 -2.48 19.01
N CYS A 171 -23.15 -3.54 18.48
CA CYS A 171 -23.91 -3.48 17.23
C CYS A 171 -25.22 -2.68 17.38
N SER A 172 -25.69 -2.15 16.24
CA SER A 172 -27.02 -1.54 16.19
C SER A 172 -28.09 -2.62 16.34
N LEU A 173 -28.98 -2.46 17.31
CA LEU A 173 -30.07 -3.38 17.54
C LEU A 173 -31.32 -3.08 16.66
N ALA A 174 -31.29 -1.99 15.88
CA ALA A 174 -32.42 -1.57 15.04
C ALA A 174 -32.84 -2.62 13.99
N ASP A 175 -31.88 -3.44 13.52
CA ASP A 175 -32.15 -4.51 12.54
C ASP A 175 -32.49 -5.87 13.20
N ILE A 176 -32.35 -5.98 14.51
CA ILE A 176 -32.48 -7.24 15.26
C ILE A 176 -33.78 -7.26 16.05
N VAL A 177 -34.18 -6.09 16.56
CA VAL A 177 -35.37 -5.95 17.44
C VAL A 177 -36.54 -5.38 16.63
N HIS A 178 -37.65 -6.12 16.61
CA HIS A 178 -38.89 -5.67 15.99
C HIS A 178 -39.82 -5.05 17.03
N LYS A 179 -40.76 -4.22 16.57
CA LYS A 179 -41.76 -3.59 17.44
C LYS A 179 -42.61 -4.60 18.18
N ASP A 180 -42.83 -5.76 17.58
CA ASP A 180 -43.66 -6.84 18.16
C ASP A 180 -42.92 -7.58 19.30
N ASP A 181 -41.61 -7.40 19.43
CA ASP A 181 -40.80 -7.95 20.53
C ASP A 181 -40.88 -7.09 21.80
N MET A 182 -41.45 -5.89 21.70
CA MET A 182 -41.53 -4.94 22.80
C MET A 182 -42.96 -4.79 23.28
N VAL A 183 -43.09 -4.60 24.57
CA VAL A 183 -44.36 -4.15 25.15
C VAL A 183 -44.67 -2.75 24.60
N ASP A 184 -45.98 -2.44 24.44
CA ASP A 184 -46.42 -1.13 23.93
C ASP A 184 -45.64 0.02 24.60
N PRO A 185 -44.96 0.85 23.81
CA PRO A 185 -44.18 1.98 24.33
C PRO A 185 -45.03 3.02 25.08
N ASN A 186 -46.34 2.98 24.91
CA ASN A 186 -47.27 3.82 25.63
C ASN A 186 -47.77 3.22 26.98
N SER A 187 -47.26 2.06 27.37
CA SER A 187 -47.57 1.45 28.65
C SER A 187 -46.98 2.27 29.81
N GLU A 188 -47.82 2.75 30.71
CA GLU A 188 -47.38 3.51 31.90
C GLU A 188 -46.72 2.64 32.96
N PHE A 189 -46.91 1.32 32.92
CA PHE A 189 -46.51 0.41 33.99
C PHE A 189 -45.44 -0.61 33.60
N LEU A 190 -45.20 -0.83 32.30
CA LEU A 190 -44.28 -1.86 31.81
C LEU A 190 -43.27 -1.27 30.86
N THR A 191 -42.00 -1.65 31.05
CA THR A 191 -40.89 -1.28 30.17
C THR A 191 -40.14 -2.55 29.76
N THR A 192 -39.87 -2.69 28.48
CA THR A 192 -39.05 -3.79 27.94
C THR A 192 -37.57 -3.42 28.04
N LEU A 193 -36.77 -4.31 28.62
CA LEU A 193 -35.31 -4.20 28.68
C LEU A 193 -34.68 -5.26 27.80
N LEU A 194 -33.70 -4.86 27.02
CA LEU A 194 -32.87 -5.77 26.22
C LEU A 194 -31.61 -6.12 27.00
N VAL A 195 -31.38 -7.40 27.20
CA VAL A 195 -30.23 -7.89 27.95
C VAL A 195 -29.41 -8.86 27.07
N VAL A 196 -28.13 -8.61 26.99
CA VAL A 196 -27.17 -9.50 26.29
C VAL A 196 -26.64 -10.53 27.26
N VAL A 197 -26.92 -11.81 27.01
CA VAL A 197 -26.52 -12.92 27.86
C VAL A 197 -25.58 -13.87 27.07
N PRO A 198 -24.39 -14.19 27.56
CA PRO A 198 -23.55 -15.21 26.94
C PRO A 198 -24.26 -16.56 26.84
N LYS A 199 -24.08 -17.29 25.75
CA LYS A 199 -24.71 -18.62 25.53
C LYS A 199 -24.50 -19.59 26.70
N THR A 200 -23.33 -19.56 27.29
CA THR A 200 -22.97 -20.40 28.42
C THR A 200 -23.75 -20.10 29.69
N GLN A 201 -24.24 -18.88 29.81
CA GLN A 201 -24.95 -18.38 31.02
C GLN A 201 -26.48 -18.26 30.84
N VAL A 202 -27.01 -18.65 29.68
CA VAL A 202 -28.46 -18.56 29.42
C VAL A 202 -29.28 -19.36 30.45
N LYS A 203 -28.82 -20.54 30.85
CA LYS A 203 -29.49 -21.35 31.86
C LYS A 203 -29.51 -20.69 33.24
N ASP A 204 -28.40 -20.09 33.62
CA ASP A 204 -28.28 -19.37 34.88
C ASP A 204 -29.11 -18.09 34.88
N TRP A 205 -29.15 -17.41 33.74
CA TRP A 205 -30.01 -16.25 33.52
C TRP A 205 -31.49 -16.62 33.74
N LEU A 206 -32.00 -17.62 33.05
CA LEU A 206 -33.40 -18.05 33.16
C LEU A 206 -33.78 -18.51 34.57
N ALA A 207 -32.81 -19.03 35.33
CA ALA A 207 -33.06 -19.46 36.72
C ALA A 207 -33.07 -18.30 37.72
N ASN A 208 -32.40 -17.18 37.42
CA ASN A 208 -32.12 -16.15 38.44
C ASN A 208 -32.62 -14.74 38.07
N TYR A 209 -33.01 -14.44 36.81
CA TYR A 209 -33.33 -13.07 36.38
C TYR A 209 -34.45 -12.43 37.19
N GLU A 210 -35.46 -13.21 37.67
CA GLU A 210 -36.56 -12.74 38.48
C GLU A 210 -36.11 -12.26 39.88
N ARG A 211 -34.91 -12.69 40.33
CA ARG A 211 -34.35 -12.34 41.63
C ARG A 211 -33.42 -11.13 41.60
N LEU A 212 -33.09 -10.67 40.43
CA LEU A 212 -32.12 -9.57 40.26
C LEU A 212 -32.70 -8.23 40.71
N THR A 213 -34.00 -8.03 40.50
CA THR A 213 -34.71 -6.84 40.99
C THR A 213 -36.10 -7.20 41.45
N THR A 214 -36.71 -6.33 42.29
CA THR A 214 -38.06 -6.52 42.85
C THR A 214 -39.22 -6.20 41.90
N MET A 215 -38.93 -5.64 40.72
CA MET A 215 -39.94 -5.16 39.75
C MET A 215 -39.91 -5.95 38.44
N VAL A 216 -39.43 -7.18 38.42
CA VAL A 216 -39.44 -8.02 37.26
C VAL A 216 -40.73 -8.81 37.16
N VAL A 217 -41.36 -8.79 35.96
CA VAL A 217 -42.54 -9.61 35.69
C VAL A 217 -42.12 -11.09 35.60
N PRO A 218 -42.72 -11.98 36.41
CA PRO A 218 -42.36 -13.40 36.36
C PRO A 218 -42.59 -14.02 34.95
N ARG A 219 -41.68 -14.86 34.48
CA ARG A 219 -41.73 -15.53 33.18
C ARG A 219 -41.78 -14.58 31.97
N SER A 220 -41.24 -13.37 32.11
CA SER A 220 -41.23 -12.36 31.05
C SER A 220 -39.99 -12.41 30.15
N SER A 221 -38.98 -13.18 30.53
CA SER A 221 -37.76 -13.32 29.69
C SER A 221 -38.01 -14.22 28.50
N ALA A 222 -37.88 -13.65 27.31
CA ALA A 222 -37.97 -14.36 26.02
C ALA A 222 -36.72 -14.14 25.18
N LEU A 223 -36.35 -15.15 24.41
CA LEU A 223 -35.26 -15.06 23.46
C LEU A 223 -35.76 -14.41 22.17
N LEU A 224 -35.02 -13.44 21.64
CA LEU A 224 -35.33 -12.82 20.35
C LEU A 224 -35.05 -13.81 19.22
N ALA A 225 -36.10 -14.32 18.55
CA ALA A 225 -36.03 -15.33 17.52
C ALA A 225 -35.15 -14.92 16.30
N HIS A 226 -35.08 -13.63 16.00
CA HIS A 226 -34.35 -13.11 14.86
C HIS A 226 -32.85 -12.90 15.12
N ALA A 227 -32.36 -13.06 16.35
CA ALA A 227 -30.94 -12.96 16.67
C ALA A 227 -30.13 -14.18 16.19
N GLU A 228 -30.76 -15.34 16.02
CA GLU A 228 -30.12 -16.58 15.56
C GLU A 228 -29.92 -16.63 14.04
N ASP A 229 -30.84 -16.03 13.26
CA ASP A 229 -30.80 -16.10 11.79
C ASP A 229 -29.69 -15.25 11.13
N LYS A 230 -29.15 -14.26 11.82
CA LYS A 230 -28.14 -13.33 11.27
C LYS A 230 -26.69 -13.74 11.53
N GLY A 231 -26.43 -14.96 11.97
CA GLY A 231 -25.08 -15.50 12.07
C GLY A 231 -24.16 -14.69 13.00
N LEU A 232 -24.73 -14.00 13.99
CA LEU A 232 -23.98 -13.28 15.01
C LEU A 232 -23.19 -14.30 15.82
N LYS A 233 -21.90 -14.40 15.51
CA LYS A 233 -20.95 -15.25 16.23
C LYS A 233 -20.97 -14.83 17.68
N SER A 234 -21.57 -15.67 18.53
CA SER A 234 -21.36 -15.60 19.95
C SER A 234 -19.95 -16.12 20.21
N GLU A 235 -19.02 -15.26 20.56
CA GLU A 235 -17.83 -15.65 21.29
C GLU A 235 -18.19 -16.07 22.72
#